data_55411a03722632f79065faa3123c4ab4
#
_entry.id   55411a03722632f79065faa3123c4ab4
#
_cell.length_a   1.000
_cell.length_b   1.000
_cell.length_c   1.000
_cell.angle_alpha   90.00
_cell.angle_beta   90.00
_cell.angle_gamma   90.00
#
_symmetry.space_group_name_H-M   'P 1'
#
loop_
_entity.id
_entity.type
_entity.pdbx_description
1 polymer ?
#
loop_
_entity_poly.entity_id
_entity_poly.type
_entity_poly.pdbx_seq_one_letter_code
_entity_poly.pdbx_strand_id
1 'polypeptide(L)'
;MLRNLIRSYWILPKMIHMLIMLEFTLSLIHVAFILILNIFLRKQGFSDPEIASFNSLRFIGALAFALPLGIYIRGKKLKPFFILASVTVPLTSILIIESVYLEIAPLINFAFLSWGFGMMLMRVCSLPFIIRNTTSNNSTEALSLSASTWSLATIFSGIIISGLDWINNFSLGNWNLFFNERTILWIITIISISAIFFAFSIEEDEPDSYNKDKNI
;
A
#
# COMPACT_ATOMS: atom_id res chain seq x y z
N MET A 1 -23.04 4.24 23.52
CA MET A 1 -22.75 3.26 22.47
C MET A 1 -21.49 3.64 21.69
N LEU A 2 -21.40 4.82 21.06
CA LEU A 2 -20.22 5.28 20.29
C LEU A 2 -18.91 5.28 21.10
N ARG A 3 -18.94 5.74 22.37
CA ARG A 3 -17.77 5.80 23.25
C ARG A 3 -17.19 4.43 23.59
N ASN A 4 -18.03 3.39 23.67
CA ASN A 4 -17.58 2.02 23.91
C ASN A 4 -16.99 1.41 22.63
N LEU A 5 -17.55 1.73 21.45
CA LEU A 5 -17.01 1.34 20.16
C LEU A 5 -15.62 1.94 19.94
N ILE A 6 -15.44 3.24 20.14
CA ILE A 6 -14.12 3.88 19.99
C ILE A 6 -13.11 3.26 20.96
N ARG A 7 -13.53 2.94 22.19
CA ARG A 7 -12.65 2.32 23.19
C ARG A 7 -12.18 0.93 22.78
N SER A 8 -12.99 0.12 22.11
CA SER A 8 -12.58 -1.22 21.66
C SER A 8 -11.46 -1.18 20.61
N TYR A 9 -11.43 -0.16 19.74
CA TYR A 9 -10.33 0.05 18.79
C TYR A 9 -9.02 0.50 19.45
N TRP A 10 -9.10 1.26 20.56
CA TRP A 10 -7.89 1.70 21.30
C TRP A 10 -7.26 0.56 22.12
N ILE A 11 -8.01 -0.49 22.43
CA ILE A 11 -7.53 -1.65 23.21
C ILE A 11 -6.77 -2.64 22.34
N LEU A 12 -6.76 -2.47 21.01
CA LEU A 12 -6.01 -3.35 20.10
C LEU A 12 -4.51 -3.35 20.43
N PRO A 13 -3.81 -4.49 20.26
CA PRO A 13 -2.37 -4.55 20.45
C PRO A 13 -1.61 -3.51 19.60
N LYS A 14 -0.52 -2.97 20.16
CA LYS A 14 0.32 -1.97 19.47
C LYS A 14 0.75 -2.45 18.07
N MET A 15 1.09 -3.73 17.93
CA MET A 15 1.49 -4.32 16.67
C MET A 15 0.39 -4.25 15.59
N ILE A 16 -0.88 -4.35 15.98
CA ILE A 16 -2.02 -4.18 15.07
C ILE A 16 -2.13 -2.71 14.62
N HIS A 17 -1.93 -1.74 15.53
CA HIS A 17 -1.91 -0.33 15.13
C HIS A 17 -0.77 -0.03 14.15
N MET A 18 0.44 -0.60 14.37
CA MET A 18 1.56 -0.44 13.44
C MET A 18 1.26 -1.05 12.08
N LEU A 19 0.62 -2.24 12.04
CA LEU A 19 0.14 -2.85 10.80
C LEU A 19 -0.87 -1.95 10.07
N ILE A 20 -1.85 -1.40 10.77
CA ILE A 20 -2.86 -0.51 10.19
C ILE A 20 -2.23 0.76 9.60
N MET A 21 -1.25 1.35 10.30
CA MET A 21 -0.52 2.51 9.78
C MET A 21 0.31 2.15 8.53
N LEU A 22 0.93 0.97 8.52
CA LEU A 22 1.61 0.43 7.36
C LEU A 22 0.65 0.23 6.17
N GLU A 23 -0.49 -0.43 6.41
CA GLU A 23 -1.54 -0.62 5.40
C GLU A 23 -2.05 0.72 4.85
N PHE A 24 -2.33 1.67 5.74
CA PHE A 24 -2.80 2.99 5.35
C PHE A 24 -1.79 3.69 4.44
N THR A 25 -0.52 3.71 4.83
CA THR A 25 0.54 4.39 4.06
C THR A 25 0.73 3.75 2.68
N LEU A 26 0.76 2.42 2.60
CA LEU A 26 0.86 1.71 1.31
C LEU A 26 -0.43 1.81 0.48
N SER A 27 -1.59 1.92 1.12
CA SER A 27 -2.85 2.15 0.41
C SER A 27 -2.93 3.56 -0.16
N LEU A 28 -2.37 4.58 0.52
CA LEU A 28 -2.30 5.95 0.00
C LEU A 28 -1.60 5.99 -1.36
N ILE A 29 -0.40 5.43 -1.46
CA ILE A 29 0.34 5.42 -2.73
C ILE A 29 -0.42 4.61 -3.79
N HIS A 30 -0.99 3.46 -3.42
CA HIS A 30 -1.71 2.62 -4.36
C HIS A 30 -2.94 3.33 -4.96
N VAL A 31 -3.73 4.01 -4.13
CA VAL A 31 -4.91 4.75 -4.58
C VAL A 31 -4.50 5.95 -5.44
N ALA A 32 -3.48 6.71 -5.02
CA ALA A 32 -2.99 7.84 -5.80
C ALA A 32 -2.49 7.41 -7.19
N PHE A 33 -1.82 6.27 -7.28
CA PHE A 33 -1.42 5.69 -8.55
C PHE A 33 -2.62 5.29 -9.41
N ILE A 34 -3.67 4.71 -8.83
CA ILE A 34 -4.90 4.42 -9.57
C ILE A 34 -5.53 5.69 -10.13
N LEU A 35 -5.54 6.79 -9.36
CA LEU A 35 -6.19 8.04 -9.76
C LEU A 35 -5.39 8.83 -10.80
N ILE A 36 -4.07 8.90 -10.66
CA ILE A 36 -3.22 9.84 -11.42
C ILE A 36 -2.40 9.15 -12.50
N LEU A 37 -1.94 7.91 -12.27
CA LEU A 37 -0.98 7.26 -13.16
C LEU A 37 -1.49 7.11 -14.60
N ASN A 38 -2.78 6.81 -14.77
CA ASN A 38 -3.38 6.69 -16.11
C ASN A 38 -3.39 8.05 -16.83
N ILE A 39 -3.60 9.15 -16.11
CA ILE A 39 -3.55 10.51 -16.66
C ILE A 39 -2.11 10.84 -17.06
N PHE A 40 -1.15 10.49 -16.20
CA PHE A 40 0.27 10.69 -16.47
C PHE A 40 0.73 9.91 -17.72
N LEU A 41 0.36 8.64 -17.84
CA LEU A 41 0.65 7.81 -19.02
C LEU A 41 0.08 8.42 -20.31
N ARG A 42 -1.19 8.88 -20.30
CA ARG A 42 -1.79 9.55 -21.46
C ARG A 42 -1.05 10.83 -21.83
N LYS A 43 -0.63 11.62 -20.87
CA LYS A 43 0.14 12.85 -21.13
C LYS A 43 1.53 12.58 -21.70
N GLN A 44 2.11 11.40 -21.42
CA GLN A 44 3.36 10.92 -22.03
C GLN A 44 3.13 10.27 -23.42
N GLY A 45 1.90 10.29 -23.96
CA GLY A 45 1.61 9.83 -25.31
C GLY A 45 1.24 8.35 -25.43
N PHE A 46 1.14 7.60 -24.31
CA PHE A 46 0.72 6.20 -24.37
C PHE A 46 -0.76 6.08 -24.72
N SER A 47 -1.07 5.15 -25.64
CA SER A 47 -2.44 4.83 -26.05
C SER A 47 -3.19 4.04 -24.97
N ASP A 48 -4.53 4.06 -25.02
CA ASP A 48 -5.37 3.32 -24.07
C ASP A 48 -5.09 1.81 -24.04
N PRO A 49 -4.82 1.11 -25.17
CA PRO A 49 -4.41 -0.29 -25.15
C PRO A 49 -3.09 -0.55 -24.43
N GLU A 50 -2.08 0.32 -24.59
CA GLU A 50 -0.80 0.23 -23.89
C GLU A 50 -0.99 0.41 -22.38
N ILE A 51 -1.76 1.42 -21.97
CA ILE A 51 -2.10 1.67 -20.56
C ILE A 51 -2.83 0.46 -19.96
N ALA A 52 -3.77 -0.12 -20.68
CA ALA A 52 -4.46 -1.33 -20.26
C ALA A 52 -3.50 -2.52 -20.11
N SER A 53 -2.54 -2.67 -21.03
CA SER A 53 -1.50 -3.71 -20.97
C SER A 53 -0.63 -3.55 -19.72
N PHE A 54 -0.12 -2.35 -19.44
CA PHE A 54 0.67 -2.07 -18.23
C PHE A 54 -0.11 -2.38 -16.94
N ASN A 55 -1.36 -1.93 -16.86
CA ASN A 55 -2.22 -2.27 -15.72
C ASN A 55 -2.46 -3.77 -15.57
N SER A 56 -2.59 -4.51 -16.68
CA SER A 56 -2.74 -5.97 -16.67
C SER A 56 -1.50 -6.66 -16.10
N LEU A 57 -0.29 -6.21 -16.43
CA LEU A 57 0.96 -6.74 -15.88
C LEU A 57 1.02 -6.62 -14.36
N ARG A 58 0.50 -5.55 -13.78
CA ARG A 58 0.37 -5.40 -12.32
C ARG A 58 -0.48 -6.52 -11.71
N PHE A 59 -1.61 -6.84 -12.32
CA PHE A 59 -2.46 -7.94 -11.84
C PHE A 59 -1.83 -9.31 -12.07
N ILE A 60 -1.10 -9.50 -13.18
CA ILE A 60 -0.33 -10.72 -13.44
C ILE A 60 0.75 -10.91 -12.37
N GLY A 61 1.49 -9.85 -12.02
CA GLY A 61 2.47 -9.87 -10.94
C GLY A 61 1.84 -10.25 -9.60
N ALA A 62 0.70 -9.64 -9.27
CA ALA A 62 -0.04 -9.99 -8.05
C ALA A 62 -0.51 -11.45 -8.04
N LEU A 63 -1.12 -11.93 -9.12
CA LEU A 63 -1.66 -13.29 -9.24
C LEU A 63 -0.56 -14.36 -9.19
N ALA A 64 0.54 -14.16 -9.94
CA ALA A 64 1.64 -15.12 -10.03
C ALA A 64 2.28 -15.42 -8.66
N PHE A 65 2.32 -14.43 -7.78
CA PHE A 65 2.95 -14.56 -6.46
C PHE A 65 1.96 -14.86 -5.32
N ALA A 66 0.65 -14.64 -5.49
CA ALA A 66 -0.34 -14.82 -4.43
C ALA A 66 -0.35 -16.25 -3.87
N LEU A 67 -0.46 -17.25 -4.74
CA LEU A 67 -0.53 -18.65 -4.32
C LEU A 67 0.81 -19.16 -3.73
N PRO A 68 1.96 -19.01 -4.41
CA PRO A 68 3.25 -19.42 -3.85
C PRO A 68 3.55 -18.74 -2.52
N LEU A 69 3.27 -17.45 -2.42
CA LEU A 69 3.48 -16.69 -1.18
C LEU A 69 2.58 -17.20 -0.05
N GLY A 70 1.29 -17.42 -0.31
CA GLY A 70 0.35 -17.93 0.70
C GLY A 70 0.77 -19.28 1.27
N ILE A 71 1.37 -20.16 0.45
CA ILE A 71 1.94 -21.42 0.92
C ILE A 71 3.23 -21.18 1.71
N TYR A 72 4.09 -20.30 1.23
CA TYR A 72 5.41 -20.06 1.78
C TYR A 72 5.38 -19.42 3.18
N ILE A 73 4.41 -18.55 3.46
CA ILE A 73 4.29 -17.84 4.76
C ILE A 73 3.72 -18.70 5.90
N ARG A 74 3.24 -19.92 5.60
CA ARG A 74 2.69 -20.81 6.64
C ARG A 74 3.75 -21.10 7.71
N GLY A 75 3.41 -20.85 8.98
CA GLY A 75 4.30 -21.08 10.12
C GLY A 75 5.52 -20.17 10.19
N LYS A 76 5.62 -19.13 9.34
CA LYS A 76 6.75 -18.20 9.35
C LYS A 76 6.37 -16.86 10.00
N LYS A 77 7.38 -16.13 10.49
CA LYS A 77 7.24 -14.72 10.88
C LYS A 77 6.85 -13.90 9.66
N LEU A 78 5.90 -12.99 9.84
CA LEU A 78 5.36 -12.18 8.76
C LEU A 78 6.03 -10.79 8.65
N LYS A 79 6.68 -10.34 9.72
CA LYS A 79 7.43 -9.07 9.75
C LYS A 79 8.41 -8.89 8.58
N PRO A 80 9.25 -9.89 8.18
CA PRO A 80 10.15 -9.73 7.04
C PRO A 80 9.43 -9.41 5.73
N PHE A 81 8.23 -9.96 5.53
CA PHE A 81 7.42 -9.70 4.34
C PHE A 81 6.81 -8.29 4.35
N PHE A 82 6.44 -7.77 5.53
CA PHE A 82 6.01 -6.38 5.68
C PHE A 82 7.15 -5.40 5.39
N ILE A 83 8.36 -5.71 5.87
CA ILE A 83 9.56 -4.92 5.54
C ILE A 83 9.82 -4.97 4.03
N LEU A 84 9.76 -6.17 3.42
CA LEU A 84 9.95 -6.31 1.99
C LEU A 84 8.90 -5.53 1.20
N ALA A 85 7.63 -5.59 1.58
CA ALA A 85 6.56 -4.81 0.94
C ALA A 85 6.79 -3.30 1.07
N SER A 86 7.14 -2.83 2.28
CA SER A 86 7.37 -1.40 2.56
C SER A 86 8.56 -0.80 1.81
N VAL A 87 9.53 -1.62 1.39
CA VAL A 87 10.66 -1.21 0.55
C VAL A 87 10.33 -1.36 -0.93
N THR A 88 9.74 -2.50 -1.32
CA THR A 88 9.47 -2.81 -2.73
C THR A 88 8.46 -1.84 -3.34
N VAL A 89 7.38 -1.48 -2.61
CA VAL A 89 6.34 -0.61 -3.16
C VAL A 89 6.85 0.79 -3.48
N PRO A 90 7.54 1.54 -2.59
CA PRO A 90 8.12 2.84 -2.95
C PRO A 90 9.17 2.74 -4.06
N LEU A 91 10.06 1.74 -4.03
CA LEU A 91 11.08 1.57 -5.06
C LEU A 91 10.48 1.32 -6.44
N THR A 92 9.50 0.43 -6.55
CA THR A 92 8.83 0.15 -7.82
C THR A 92 7.98 1.33 -8.28
N SER A 93 7.45 2.14 -7.37
CA SER A 93 6.74 3.37 -7.70
C SER A 93 7.68 4.40 -8.33
N ILE A 94 8.88 4.60 -7.78
CA ILE A 94 9.93 5.42 -8.39
C ILE A 94 10.26 4.88 -9.79
N LEU A 95 10.44 3.58 -9.89
CA LEU A 95 10.77 2.94 -11.16
C LEU A 95 9.67 3.15 -12.22
N ILE A 96 8.38 3.08 -11.82
CA ILE A 96 7.24 3.39 -12.71
C ILE A 96 7.32 4.84 -13.18
N ILE A 97 7.45 5.81 -12.26
CA ILE A 97 7.45 7.22 -12.59
C ILE A 97 8.57 7.54 -13.60
N GLU A 98 9.79 7.05 -13.34
CA GLU A 98 10.94 7.37 -14.16
C GLU A 98 10.93 6.59 -15.48
N SER A 99 10.54 5.32 -15.49
CA SER A 99 10.47 4.54 -16.73
C SER A 99 9.40 5.07 -17.69
N VAL A 100 8.27 5.55 -17.15
CA VAL A 100 7.21 6.19 -17.95
C VAL A 100 7.71 7.53 -18.50
N TYR A 101 8.39 8.34 -17.70
CA TYR A 101 8.95 9.61 -18.14
C TYR A 101 10.02 9.46 -19.22
N LEU A 102 10.82 8.39 -19.15
CA LEU A 102 11.88 8.05 -20.12
C LEU A 102 11.37 7.22 -21.31
N GLU A 103 10.08 6.85 -21.30
CA GLU A 103 9.42 6.04 -22.35
C GLU A 103 10.11 4.69 -22.61
N ILE A 104 10.71 4.06 -21.58
CA ILE A 104 11.43 2.79 -21.72
C ILE A 104 10.45 1.62 -21.49
N ALA A 105 9.78 1.17 -22.55
CA ALA A 105 8.72 0.14 -22.47
C ALA A 105 9.10 -1.15 -21.71
N PRO A 106 10.29 -1.78 -21.91
CA PRO A 106 10.66 -2.96 -21.12
C PRO A 106 10.74 -2.68 -19.61
N LEU A 107 11.22 -1.50 -19.24
CA LEU A 107 11.35 -1.09 -17.84
C LEU A 107 9.99 -0.79 -17.23
N ILE A 108 9.06 -0.18 -17.98
CA ILE A 108 7.66 0.03 -17.57
C ILE A 108 7.01 -1.31 -17.25
N ASN A 109 7.12 -2.29 -18.16
CA ASN A 109 6.55 -3.62 -17.96
C ASN A 109 7.08 -4.29 -16.69
N PHE A 110 8.38 -4.27 -16.48
CA PHE A 110 9.01 -4.82 -15.28
C PHE A 110 8.56 -4.10 -14.02
N ALA A 111 8.48 -2.78 -14.05
CA ALA A 111 8.08 -1.96 -12.91
C ALA A 111 6.63 -2.24 -12.48
N PHE A 112 5.69 -2.32 -13.43
CA PHE A 112 4.29 -2.64 -13.13
C PHE A 112 4.13 -4.06 -12.56
N LEU A 113 4.81 -5.04 -13.14
CA LEU A 113 4.79 -6.42 -12.63
C LEU A 113 5.34 -6.50 -11.20
N SER A 114 6.47 -5.84 -10.94
CA SER A 114 7.12 -5.80 -9.63
C SER A 114 6.28 -5.07 -8.60
N TRP A 115 5.58 -4.01 -9.00
CA TRP A 115 4.68 -3.27 -8.12
C TRP A 115 3.48 -4.13 -7.69
N GLY A 116 2.93 -4.93 -8.64
CA GLY A 116 1.90 -5.93 -8.32
C GLY A 116 2.36 -6.92 -7.27
N PHE A 117 3.59 -7.42 -7.36
CA PHE A 117 4.20 -8.27 -6.36
C PHE A 117 4.31 -7.60 -4.98
N GLY A 118 4.85 -6.38 -4.90
CA GLY A 118 4.99 -5.63 -3.65
C GLY A 118 3.65 -5.41 -2.93
N MET A 119 2.61 -5.05 -3.67
CA MET A 119 1.26 -4.88 -3.11
C MET A 119 0.64 -6.21 -2.64
N MET A 120 0.95 -7.32 -3.33
CA MET A 120 0.45 -8.64 -2.94
C MET A 120 1.11 -9.15 -1.66
N LEU A 121 2.40 -8.87 -1.44
CA LEU A 121 3.09 -9.18 -0.19
C LEU A 121 2.31 -8.65 1.02
N MET A 122 1.92 -7.38 0.98
CA MET A 122 1.16 -6.76 2.05
C MET A 122 -0.19 -7.46 2.25
N ARG A 123 -0.98 -7.64 1.20
CA ARG A 123 -2.34 -8.21 1.27
C ARG A 123 -2.37 -9.63 1.78
N VAL A 124 -1.44 -10.50 1.31
CA VAL A 124 -1.40 -11.92 1.69
C VAL A 124 -0.95 -12.09 3.14
N CYS A 125 -0.08 -11.21 3.65
CA CYS A 125 0.45 -11.31 5.01
C CYS A 125 -0.46 -10.67 6.07
N SER A 126 -1.28 -9.68 5.69
CA SER A 126 -2.05 -8.86 6.63
C SER A 126 -3.09 -9.67 7.40
N LEU A 127 -3.94 -10.41 6.69
CA LEU A 127 -5.00 -11.20 7.32
C LEU A 127 -4.45 -12.27 8.28
N PRO A 128 -3.47 -13.12 7.90
CA PRO A 128 -2.88 -14.08 8.83
C PRO A 128 -2.23 -13.40 10.04
N PHE A 129 -1.59 -12.24 9.86
CA PHE A 129 -1.00 -11.50 10.96
C PHE A 129 -2.05 -11.04 11.97
N ILE A 130 -3.15 -10.45 11.51
CA ILE A 130 -4.25 -10.02 12.38
C ILE A 130 -4.80 -11.20 13.17
N ILE A 131 -5.10 -12.33 12.49
CA ILE A 131 -5.68 -13.52 13.13
C ILE A 131 -4.73 -14.10 14.18
N ARG A 132 -3.42 -14.10 13.94
CA ARG A 132 -2.42 -14.62 14.90
C ARG A 132 -2.24 -13.73 16.12
N ASN A 133 -2.39 -12.41 15.98
CA ASN A 133 -2.07 -11.42 17.00
C ASN A 133 -3.31 -10.79 17.66
N THR A 134 -4.48 -11.36 17.44
CA THR A 134 -5.74 -10.96 18.08
C THR A 134 -6.42 -12.12 18.74
N THR A 135 -7.27 -11.84 19.73
CA THR A 135 -8.14 -12.80 20.40
C THR A 135 -9.51 -12.81 19.72
N SER A 136 -10.34 -13.82 20.02
CA SER A 136 -11.73 -13.89 19.53
C SER A 136 -12.56 -12.66 19.89
N ASN A 137 -12.19 -11.93 20.95
CA ASN A 137 -12.93 -10.76 21.44
C ASN A 137 -12.60 -9.46 20.69
N ASN A 138 -11.45 -9.38 20.00
CA ASN A 138 -10.99 -8.15 19.33
C ASN A 138 -10.56 -8.35 17.87
N SER A 139 -10.67 -9.59 17.35
CA SER A 139 -10.32 -9.89 15.96
C SER A 139 -11.25 -9.20 14.95
N THR A 140 -12.54 -9.08 15.28
CA THR A 140 -13.53 -8.42 14.43
C THR A 140 -13.20 -6.93 14.27
N GLU A 141 -12.85 -6.26 15.37
CA GLU A 141 -12.45 -4.86 15.36
C GLU A 141 -11.17 -4.64 14.53
N ALA A 142 -10.17 -5.49 14.72
CA ALA A 142 -8.91 -5.39 13.97
C ALA A 142 -9.14 -5.62 12.47
N LEU A 143 -9.93 -6.61 12.08
CA LEU A 143 -10.29 -6.89 10.70
C LEU A 143 -11.11 -5.76 10.06
N SER A 144 -12.09 -5.21 10.80
CA SER A 144 -12.90 -4.09 10.29
C SER A 144 -12.06 -2.83 10.11
N LEU A 145 -11.10 -2.58 11.01
CA LEU A 145 -10.18 -1.45 10.89
C LEU A 145 -9.27 -1.62 9.68
N SER A 146 -8.67 -2.79 9.47
CA SER A 146 -7.87 -3.11 8.28
C SER A 146 -8.69 -2.95 7.00
N ALA A 147 -9.92 -3.48 6.94
CA ALA A 147 -10.79 -3.33 5.78
C ALA A 147 -11.15 -1.86 5.49
N SER A 148 -11.30 -1.03 6.54
CA SER A 148 -11.60 0.40 6.41
C SER A 148 -10.41 1.22 5.91
N THR A 149 -9.19 0.71 6.04
CA THR A 149 -7.95 1.42 5.70
C THR A 149 -7.92 1.85 4.24
N TRP A 150 -8.40 0.99 3.33
CA TRP A 150 -8.51 1.31 1.91
C TRP A 150 -9.43 2.51 1.65
N SER A 151 -10.61 2.53 2.28
CA SER A 151 -11.58 3.63 2.10
C SER A 151 -11.02 4.94 2.66
N LEU A 152 -10.38 4.88 3.84
CA LEU A 152 -9.71 6.04 4.41
C LEU A 152 -8.59 6.55 3.52
N ALA A 153 -7.73 5.65 3.00
CA ALA A 153 -6.66 6.03 2.08
C ALA A 153 -7.22 6.68 0.80
N THR A 154 -8.36 6.20 0.30
CA THR A 154 -9.03 6.80 -0.87
C THR A 154 -9.47 8.23 -0.60
N ILE A 155 -10.11 8.48 0.54
CA ILE A 155 -10.54 9.82 0.95
C ILE A 155 -9.33 10.75 1.10
N PHE A 156 -8.30 10.31 1.83
CA PHE A 156 -7.10 11.11 2.06
C PHE A 156 -6.31 11.37 0.78
N SER A 157 -6.17 10.39 -0.11
CA SER A 157 -5.54 10.58 -1.42
C SER A 157 -6.29 11.62 -2.25
N GLY A 158 -7.63 11.56 -2.26
CA GLY A 158 -8.46 12.56 -2.95
C GLY A 158 -8.27 13.96 -2.38
N ILE A 159 -8.24 14.10 -1.04
CA ILE A 159 -8.00 15.39 -0.37
C ILE A 159 -6.60 15.94 -0.70
N ILE A 160 -5.56 15.10 -0.66
CA ILE A 160 -4.19 15.50 -0.99
C ILE A 160 -4.11 15.99 -2.44
N ILE A 161 -4.65 15.20 -3.39
CA ILE A 161 -4.62 15.54 -4.80
C ILE A 161 -5.40 16.83 -5.07
N SER A 162 -6.62 16.95 -4.53
CA SER A 162 -7.44 18.16 -4.70
C SER A 162 -6.81 19.38 -4.03
N GLY A 163 -6.16 19.20 -2.88
CA GLY A 163 -5.44 20.26 -2.18
C GLY A 163 -4.23 20.77 -2.98
N LEU A 164 -3.46 19.87 -3.59
CA LEU A 164 -2.34 20.23 -4.45
C LEU A 164 -2.81 20.94 -5.72
N ASP A 165 -3.91 20.48 -6.33
CA ASP A 165 -4.52 21.13 -7.48
C ASP A 165 -5.05 22.55 -7.12
N TRP A 166 -5.71 22.68 -5.96
CA TRP A 166 -6.18 23.97 -5.46
C TRP A 166 -5.02 24.96 -5.24
N ILE A 167 -3.92 24.52 -4.61
CA ILE A 167 -2.71 25.33 -4.42
C ILE A 167 -2.16 25.77 -5.79
N ASN A 168 -2.11 24.87 -6.76
CA ASN A 168 -1.62 25.14 -8.10
C ASN A 168 -2.45 26.23 -8.81
N ASN A 169 -3.79 26.17 -8.66
CA ASN A 169 -4.71 27.14 -9.27
C ASN A 169 -4.75 28.48 -8.53
N PHE A 170 -4.47 28.50 -7.21
CA PHE A 170 -4.51 29.72 -6.39
C PHE A 170 -3.21 30.52 -6.45
N SER A 171 -2.08 29.88 -6.71
CA SER A 171 -0.81 30.57 -6.81
C SER A 171 -0.68 31.25 -8.18
N LEU A 172 -0.77 32.58 -8.18
CA LEU A 172 -0.65 33.46 -9.33
C LEU A 172 0.56 33.13 -10.24
N GLY A 173 0.30 32.59 -11.38
CA GLY A 173 1.01 32.87 -12.61
C GLY A 173 2.15 31.96 -13.04
N ASN A 174 2.92 31.26 -12.22
CA ASN A 174 4.07 30.45 -12.71
C ASN A 174 4.31 29.13 -11.99
N TRP A 175 3.47 28.78 -11.04
CA TRP A 175 3.59 27.56 -10.24
C TRP A 175 2.95 26.32 -10.89
N ASN A 176 2.27 26.48 -12.02
CA ASN A 176 1.63 25.39 -12.79
C ASN A 176 2.61 24.27 -13.23
N LEU A 177 3.91 24.55 -13.18
CA LEU A 177 4.96 23.56 -13.44
C LEU A 177 5.33 22.72 -12.22
N PHE A 178 4.96 23.14 -11.00
CA PHE A 178 5.37 22.48 -9.75
C PHE A 178 4.52 21.26 -9.40
N PHE A 179 3.21 21.28 -9.65
CA PHE A 179 2.31 20.19 -9.28
C PHE A 179 1.69 19.51 -10.51
N ASN A 180 2.54 19.09 -11.43
CA ASN A 180 2.10 18.18 -12.50
C ASN A 180 1.93 16.75 -11.94
N GLU A 181 1.34 15.85 -12.71
CA GLU A 181 1.05 14.47 -12.32
C GLU A 181 2.30 13.75 -11.82
N ARG A 182 3.45 13.94 -12.49
CA ARG A 182 4.74 13.36 -12.07
C ARG A 182 5.14 13.84 -10.68
N THR A 183 5.04 15.13 -10.42
CA THR A 183 5.39 15.70 -9.10
C THR A 183 4.47 15.19 -8.00
N ILE A 184 3.17 15.10 -8.27
CA ILE A 184 2.20 14.54 -7.31
C ILE A 184 2.53 13.08 -6.99
N LEU A 185 2.82 12.26 -8.01
CA LEU A 185 3.23 10.87 -7.82
C LEU A 185 4.53 10.76 -6.99
N TRP A 186 5.50 11.66 -7.22
CA TRP A 186 6.72 11.74 -6.42
C TRP A 186 6.45 12.10 -4.95
N ILE A 187 5.62 13.10 -4.69
CA ILE A 187 5.27 13.53 -3.33
C ILE A 187 4.66 12.35 -2.56
N ILE A 188 3.70 11.66 -3.16
CA ILE A 188 3.04 10.54 -2.51
C ILE A 188 3.99 9.35 -2.34
N THR A 189 4.89 9.12 -3.28
CA THR A 189 5.93 8.09 -3.15
C THR A 189 6.87 8.40 -1.98
N ILE A 190 7.28 9.66 -1.81
CA ILE A 190 8.10 10.08 -0.66
C ILE A 190 7.35 9.85 0.66
N ILE A 191 6.07 10.21 0.72
CA ILE A 191 5.24 9.96 1.91
C ILE A 191 5.20 8.45 2.21
N SER A 192 5.11 7.60 1.18
CA SER A 192 5.03 6.15 1.36
C SER A 192 6.31 5.53 1.92
N ILE A 193 7.45 6.20 1.88
CA ILE A 193 8.70 5.73 2.51
C ILE A 193 8.52 5.61 4.04
N SER A 194 7.61 6.38 4.64
CA SER A 194 7.28 6.23 6.06
C SER A 194 6.72 4.84 6.41
N ALA A 195 6.22 4.07 5.44
CA ALA A 195 5.81 2.69 5.61
C ALA A 195 6.94 1.80 6.15
N ILE A 196 8.19 2.10 5.79
CA ILE A 196 9.36 1.38 6.28
C ILE A 196 9.46 1.48 7.81
N PHE A 197 9.26 2.68 8.36
CA PHE A 197 9.27 2.89 9.80
C PHE A 197 8.20 2.05 10.51
N PHE A 198 6.98 2.03 9.99
CA PHE A 198 5.91 1.22 10.57
C PHE A 198 6.20 -0.28 10.48
N ALA A 199 6.74 -0.77 9.35
CA ALA A 199 7.09 -2.16 9.16
C ALA A 199 8.17 -2.63 10.17
N PHE A 200 9.20 -1.80 10.42
CA PHE A 200 10.22 -2.10 11.41
C PHE A 200 9.69 -2.07 12.85
N SER A 201 8.71 -1.21 13.13
CA SER A 201 8.07 -1.06 14.45
C SER A 201 7.09 -2.19 14.80
N ILE A 202 6.76 -3.08 13.85
CA ILE A 202 5.97 -4.27 14.14
C ILE A 202 6.82 -5.21 14.99
N GLU A 203 6.33 -5.55 16.19
CA GLU A 203 6.87 -6.60 17.03
C GLU A 203 6.10 -7.88 16.77
N GLU A 204 6.77 -8.99 16.51
CA GLU A 204 6.15 -10.28 16.22
C GLU A 204 6.81 -11.36 17.05
N ASP A 205 6.00 -12.02 17.87
CA ASP A 205 6.44 -13.15 18.71
C ASP A 205 6.77 -14.39 17.85
N GLU A 206 7.43 -15.38 18.47
CA GLU A 206 7.73 -16.62 17.76
C GLU A 206 6.47 -17.41 17.42
N PRO A 207 6.37 -17.99 16.22
CA PRO A 207 5.16 -18.71 15.77
C PRO A 207 4.77 -19.89 16.66
N ASP A 208 5.73 -20.47 17.38
CA ASP A 208 5.50 -21.64 18.25
C ASP A 208 4.73 -21.31 19.55
N SER A 209 4.71 -20.05 19.99
CA SER A 209 3.91 -19.64 21.16
C SER A 209 2.40 -19.72 20.88
N TYR A 210 2.00 -19.55 19.62
CA TYR A 210 0.60 -19.56 19.19
C TYR A 210 -0.09 -20.95 19.29
N ASN A 211 0.68 -22.05 19.16
CA ASN A 211 0.12 -23.40 19.24
C ASN A 211 -0.01 -23.94 20.67
N LYS A 212 0.66 -23.33 21.66
CA LYS A 212 0.61 -23.80 23.05
C LYS A 212 -0.67 -23.39 23.79
N ASP A 213 -1.25 -22.24 23.44
CA ASP A 213 -2.43 -21.72 24.17
C ASP A 213 -3.78 -22.17 23.59
N LYS A 214 -3.81 -22.90 22.46
CA LYS A 214 -5.05 -23.45 21.87
C LYS A 214 -5.38 -24.90 22.26
N ASN A 215 -4.55 -25.54 23.06
CA ASN A 215 -4.77 -26.89 23.55
C ASN A 215 -5.28 -26.95 25.01
N ILE A 216 -5.99 -25.91 25.46
CA ILE A 216 -6.72 -25.92 26.74
C ILE A 216 -8.21 -25.77 26.47
#